data_3dd522e0cf17689f1157cf2c03f9e748
#
_entry.id   3dd522e0cf17689f1157cf2c03f9e748
#
_cell.length_a   1.000
_cell.length_b   1.000
_cell.length_c   1.000
_cell.angle_alpha   90.00
_cell.angle_beta   90.00
_cell.angle_gamma   90.00
#
_symmetry.space_group_name_H-M   'P 1'
#
loop_
_entity.id
_entity.type
_entity.pdbx_description
1 polymer ?
#
loop_
_entity_poly.entity_id
_entity_poly.type
_entity_poly.pdbx_seq_one_letter_code
_entity_poly.pdbx_strand_id
1 'polypeptide(L)'
;MSSSLADQVVWITGASSGIGEAVACEYARYGAKLVLSARRREELERVRAGLVNADEHLVLPLDLTDQDAMAPATEKVLRHFGRLDQVVHNGGISQRSLVRDTDIAVDRRIMEVNYFGAVALTKAVLPAFIRQGGGRFVVVTSLVGELPTPKRSAYSASKHALHGFFEALRAEEFDNGVRVTLVLPGFIRTQVSVNALTADGSAQGSMDELQANGMDSGLCARRLVEAVQRGRDQVIIAGREGAGLYLKRWSPALYRRVIRKVKVT
;
A
#
# COMPACT_ATOMS: atom_id res chain seq x y z
N MET A 1 -1.36 -1.63 25.12
CA MET A 1 -2.19 -2.84 24.99
C MET A 1 -2.31 -3.11 23.49
N SER A 2 -2.13 -4.38 23.05
CA SER A 2 -2.36 -4.75 21.65
C SER A 2 -3.86 -4.73 21.39
N SER A 3 -4.31 -4.02 20.34
CA SER A 3 -5.72 -4.04 19.96
C SER A 3 -6.07 -5.40 19.33
N SER A 4 -7.15 -6.02 19.79
CA SER A 4 -7.68 -7.22 19.14
C SER A 4 -8.08 -6.88 17.70
N LEU A 5 -7.75 -7.75 16.73
CA LEU A 5 -8.19 -7.64 15.35
C LEU A 5 -9.47 -8.49 15.09
N ALA A 6 -9.84 -9.34 16.04
CA ALA A 6 -11.05 -10.15 15.93
C ALA A 6 -12.27 -9.25 15.71
N ASP A 7 -13.13 -9.62 14.77
CA ASP A 7 -14.33 -8.89 14.33
C ASP A 7 -14.12 -7.49 13.74
N GLN A 8 -12.90 -7.00 13.64
CA GLN A 8 -12.65 -5.75 12.92
C GLN A 8 -12.91 -5.92 11.42
N VAL A 9 -13.53 -4.91 10.82
CA VAL A 9 -13.73 -4.85 9.38
C VAL A 9 -12.55 -4.13 8.75
N VAL A 10 -11.80 -4.82 7.88
CA VAL A 10 -10.58 -4.32 7.25
C VAL A 10 -10.72 -4.34 5.73
N TRP A 11 -10.65 -3.18 5.10
CA TRP A 11 -10.72 -3.04 3.65
C TRP A 11 -9.31 -2.96 3.05
N ILE A 12 -8.97 -3.90 2.17
CA ILE A 12 -7.63 -4.02 1.58
C ILE A 12 -7.69 -3.76 0.07
N THR A 13 -7.02 -2.71 -0.40
CA THR A 13 -6.85 -2.47 -1.83
C THR A 13 -5.63 -3.20 -2.39
N GLY A 14 -5.68 -3.61 -3.67
CA GLY A 14 -4.62 -4.43 -4.26
C GLY A 14 -4.52 -5.82 -3.63
N ALA A 15 -5.65 -6.37 -3.14
CA ALA A 15 -5.71 -7.63 -2.42
C ALA A 15 -5.51 -8.88 -3.29
N SER A 16 -5.45 -8.74 -4.62
CA SER A 16 -5.41 -9.88 -5.56
C SER A 16 -4.07 -10.60 -5.66
N SER A 17 -2.98 -10.04 -5.08
CA SER A 17 -1.64 -10.64 -5.16
C SER A 17 -0.65 -9.99 -4.20
N GLY A 18 0.51 -10.63 -4.01
CA GLY A 18 1.69 -10.07 -3.36
C GLY A 18 1.47 -9.65 -1.92
N ILE A 19 1.84 -8.40 -1.55
CA ILE A 19 1.70 -7.89 -0.18
C ILE A 19 0.22 -7.85 0.24
N GLY A 20 -0.68 -7.40 -0.65
CA GLY A 20 -2.10 -7.29 -0.33
C GLY A 20 -2.77 -8.62 -0.03
N GLU A 21 -2.48 -9.66 -0.82
CA GLU A 21 -2.93 -11.04 -0.57
C GLU A 21 -2.36 -11.58 0.73
N ALA A 22 -1.05 -11.40 0.99
CA ALA A 22 -0.42 -11.85 2.23
C ALA A 22 -0.97 -11.13 3.47
N VAL A 23 -1.27 -9.83 3.35
CA VAL A 23 -1.91 -9.03 4.41
C VAL A 23 -3.33 -9.52 4.67
N ALA A 24 -4.09 -9.86 3.62
CA ALA A 24 -5.43 -10.44 3.76
C ALA A 24 -5.37 -11.77 4.53
N CYS A 25 -4.44 -12.67 4.15
CA CYS A 25 -4.22 -13.93 4.88
C CYS A 25 -3.90 -13.69 6.36
N GLU A 26 -3.04 -12.73 6.66
CA GLU A 26 -2.63 -12.47 8.04
C GLU A 26 -3.78 -11.87 8.87
N TYR A 27 -4.53 -10.88 8.35
CA TYR A 27 -5.68 -10.33 9.05
C TYR A 27 -6.80 -11.38 9.28
N ALA A 28 -7.08 -12.24 8.28
CA ALA A 28 -8.07 -13.33 8.43
C ALA A 28 -7.69 -14.30 9.55
N ARG A 29 -6.39 -14.61 9.71
CA ARG A 29 -5.89 -15.47 10.81
C ARG A 29 -6.12 -14.88 12.20
N TYR A 30 -6.22 -13.56 12.32
CA TYR A 30 -6.57 -12.86 13.56
C TYR A 30 -8.09 -12.65 13.72
N GLY A 31 -8.92 -13.22 12.84
CA GLY A 31 -10.39 -13.16 12.93
C GLY A 31 -10.99 -11.85 12.42
N ALA A 32 -10.27 -11.08 11.61
CA ALA A 32 -10.82 -9.89 10.97
C ALA A 32 -11.75 -10.26 9.81
N LYS A 33 -12.81 -9.47 9.60
CA LYS A 33 -13.69 -9.54 8.43
C LYS A 33 -13.13 -8.63 7.34
N LEU A 34 -12.95 -9.16 6.14
CA LEU A 34 -12.20 -8.46 5.10
C LEU A 34 -13.10 -7.97 3.96
N VAL A 35 -12.74 -6.80 3.43
CA VAL A 35 -13.16 -6.34 2.10
C VAL A 35 -11.95 -6.42 1.18
N LEU A 36 -12.01 -7.27 0.18
CA LEU A 36 -10.93 -7.50 -0.78
C LEU A 36 -11.20 -6.72 -2.06
N SER A 37 -10.35 -5.75 -2.40
CA SER A 37 -10.51 -4.93 -3.59
C SER A 37 -9.29 -4.96 -4.49
N ALA A 38 -9.54 -5.16 -5.77
CA ALA A 38 -8.67 -5.01 -6.92
C ALA A 38 -9.56 -5.02 -8.19
N ARG A 39 -8.97 -4.85 -9.37
CA ARG A 39 -9.75 -4.84 -10.63
C ARG A 39 -10.28 -6.21 -11.05
N ARG A 40 -9.50 -7.29 -10.82
CA ARG A 40 -9.83 -8.65 -11.29
C ARG A 40 -10.61 -9.42 -10.23
N ARG A 41 -11.90 -9.62 -10.48
CA ARG A 41 -12.82 -10.34 -9.57
C ARG A 41 -12.34 -11.78 -9.32
N GLU A 42 -11.96 -12.50 -10.36
CA GLU A 42 -11.58 -13.92 -10.28
C GLU A 42 -10.41 -14.13 -9.32
N GLU A 43 -9.41 -13.23 -9.36
CA GLU A 43 -8.27 -13.28 -8.45
C GLU A 43 -8.66 -12.96 -7.00
N LEU A 44 -9.60 -12.05 -6.79
CA LEU A 44 -10.11 -11.75 -5.46
C LEU A 44 -10.89 -12.93 -4.87
N GLU A 45 -11.70 -13.62 -5.70
CA GLU A 45 -12.42 -14.82 -5.29
C GLU A 45 -11.44 -15.99 -4.98
N ARG A 46 -10.38 -16.13 -5.78
CA ARG A 46 -9.30 -17.09 -5.49
C ARG A 46 -8.66 -16.81 -4.13
N VAL A 47 -8.31 -15.54 -3.86
CA VAL A 47 -7.73 -15.16 -2.57
C VAL A 47 -8.73 -15.44 -1.45
N ARG A 48 -9.98 -14.99 -1.57
CA ARG A 48 -11.03 -15.21 -0.58
C ARG A 48 -11.19 -16.68 -0.22
N ALA A 49 -11.25 -17.56 -1.23
CA ALA A 49 -11.41 -19.00 -1.03
C ALA A 49 -10.26 -19.63 -0.22
N GLY A 50 -9.07 -19.03 -0.23
CA GLY A 50 -7.91 -19.48 0.55
C GLY A 50 -7.83 -18.90 1.97
N LEU A 51 -8.74 -18.03 2.37
CA LEU A 51 -8.74 -17.40 3.70
C LEU A 51 -9.49 -18.25 4.73
N VAL A 52 -9.13 -18.09 5.99
CA VAL A 52 -9.92 -18.59 7.11
C VAL A 52 -11.26 -17.85 7.14
N ASN A 53 -12.37 -18.56 7.33
CA ASN A 53 -13.72 -18.01 7.32
C ASN A 53 -14.08 -17.30 6.02
N ALA A 54 -13.78 -17.91 4.88
CA ALA A 54 -13.93 -17.33 3.53
C ALA A 54 -15.31 -16.65 3.30
N ASP A 55 -16.39 -17.20 3.85
CA ASP A 55 -17.74 -16.68 3.68
C ASP A 55 -18.01 -15.37 4.45
N GLU A 56 -17.18 -15.03 5.41
CA GLU A 56 -17.28 -13.76 6.16
C GLU A 56 -16.63 -12.59 5.43
N HIS A 57 -15.98 -12.82 4.29
CA HIS A 57 -15.22 -11.80 3.53
C HIS A 57 -15.97 -11.34 2.29
N LEU A 58 -15.96 -10.04 2.06
CA LEU A 58 -16.59 -9.40 0.91
C LEU A 58 -15.58 -9.20 -0.22
N VAL A 59 -15.87 -9.73 -1.42
CA VAL A 59 -15.16 -9.37 -2.64
C VAL A 59 -15.83 -8.16 -3.28
N LEU A 60 -15.07 -7.08 -3.42
CA LEU A 60 -15.52 -5.81 -3.97
C LEU A 60 -14.54 -5.31 -5.04
N PRO A 61 -14.74 -5.66 -6.32
CA PRO A 61 -13.93 -5.12 -7.40
C PRO A 61 -13.94 -3.61 -7.41
N LEU A 62 -12.76 -3.00 -7.53
CA LEU A 62 -12.57 -1.56 -7.51
C LEU A 62 -11.35 -1.18 -8.36
N ASP A 63 -11.53 -0.22 -9.28
CA ASP A 63 -10.43 0.45 -9.95
C ASP A 63 -10.09 1.74 -9.19
N LEU A 64 -8.84 1.89 -8.79
CA LEU A 64 -8.39 3.07 -8.03
C LEU A 64 -8.35 4.35 -8.89
N THR A 65 -8.48 4.24 -10.21
CA THR A 65 -8.57 5.39 -11.11
C THR A 65 -10.01 5.90 -11.29
N ASP A 66 -11.00 5.11 -10.88
CA ASP A 66 -12.42 5.49 -10.91
C ASP A 66 -12.79 6.15 -9.56
N GLN A 67 -12.61 7.46 -9.51
CA GLN A 67 -12.86 8.23 -8.27
C GLN A 67 -14.34 8.27 -7.90
N ASP A 68 -15.25 8.24 -8.89
CA ASP A 68 -16.69 8.25 -8.67
C ASP A 68 -17.20 6.95 -8.04
N ALA A 69 -16.47 5.85 -8.22
CA ALA A 69 -16.79 4.57 -7.60
C ALA A 69 -16.51 4.53 -6.09
N MET A 70 -15.69 5.44 -5.52
CA MET A 70 -15.22 5.34 -4.14
C MET A 70 -16.34 5.50 -3.11
N ALA A 71 -17.23 6.48 -3.28
CA ALA A 71 -18.33 6.70 -2.36
C ALA A 71 -19.37 5.55 -2.40
N PRO A 72 -19.87 5.10 -3.58
CA PRO A 72 -20.75 3.93 -3.66
C PRO A 72 -20.12 2.64 -3.08
N ALA A 73 -18.83 2.43 -3.30
CA ALA A 73 -18.12 1.29 -2.73
C ALA A 73 -18.07 1.36 -1.20
N THR A 74 -17.79 2.55 -0.64
CA THR A 74 -17.79 2.77 0.82
C THR A 74 -19.17 2.50 1.42
N GLU A 75 -20.23 3.02 0.81
CA GLU A 75 -21.59 2.74 1.25
C GLU A 75 -21.95 1.24 1.22
N LYS A 76 -21.48 0.52 0.19
CA LYS A 76 -21.68 -0.92 0.09
C LYS A 76 -21.03 -1.66 1.24
N VAL A 77 -19.79 -1.30 1.62
CA VAL A 77 -19.07 -1.87 2.76
C VAL A 77 -19.81 -1.60 4.06
N LEU A 78 -20.25 -0.35 4.28
CA LEU A 78 -20.97 0.05 5.49
C LEU A 78 -22.34 -0.62 5.61
N ARG A 79 -23.06 -0.79 4.50
CA ARG A 79 -24.34 -1.54 4.49
C ARG A 79 -24.14 -3.02 4.82
N HIS A 80 -23.03 -3.62 4.37
CA HIS A 80 -22.76 -5.04 4.55
C HIS A 80 -22.31 -5.38 5.98
N PHE A 81 -21.43 -4.57 6.57
CA PHE A 81 -20.81 -4.86 7.86
C PHE A 81 -21.30 -3.96 9.00
N GLY A 82 -21.98 -2.86 8.73
CA GLY A 82 -22.40 -1.86 9.71
C GLY A 82 -21.28 -0.94 10.20
N ARG A 83 -20.03 -1.28 9.91
CA ARG A 83 -18.82 -0.53 10.33
C ARG A 83 -17.67 -0.76 9.39
N LEU A 84 -16.63 0.07 9.51
CA LEU A 84 -15.32 -0.12 8.87
C LEU A 84 -14.24 0.35 9.85
N ASP A 85 -13.30 -0.51 10.22
CA ASP A 85 -12.29 -0.19 11.23
C ASP A 85 -10.96 0.22 10.64
N GLN A 86 -10.59 -0.40 9.51
CA GLN A 86 -9.31 -0.12 8.87
C GLN A 86 -9.43 -0.11 7.34
N VAL A 87 -8.64 0.76 6.70
CA VAL A 87 -8.37 0.70 5.26
C VAL A 87 -6.89 0.48 5.04
N VAL A 88 -6.52 -0.58 4.33
CA VAL A 88 -5.15 -0.85 3.90
C VAL A 88 -4.99 -0.39 2.45
N HIS A 89 -4.40 0.78 2.27
CA HIS A 89 -4.00 1.32 0.96
C HIS A 89 -2.74 0.60 0.49
N ASN A 90 -2.92 -0.52 -0.21
CA ASN A 90 -1.80 -1.31 -0.75
C ASN A 90 -1.78 -1.30 -2.28
N GLY A 91 -2.90 -1.03 -2.94
CA GLY A 91 -2.98 -0.97 -4.39
C GLY A 91 -2.00 0.05 -4.99
N GLY A 92 -1.28 -0.36 -6.03
CA GLY A 92 -0.32 0.52 -6.70
C GLY A 92 0.44 -0.17 -7.82
N ILE A 93 1.07 0.63 -8.66
CA ILE A 93 1.90 0.22 -9.79
C ILE A 93 3.29 0.87 -9.69
N SER A 94 4.29 0.24 -10.30
CA SER A 94 5.68 0.71 -10.28
C SER A 94 6.14 1.14 -11.67
N GLN A 95 7.38 1.67 -11.78
CA GLN A 95 8.01 2.16 -13.01
C GLN A 95 9.40 1.55 -13.16
N ARG A 96 9.82 1.37 -14.43
CA ARG A 96 11.18 0.97 -14.81
C ARG A 96 11.64 1.71 -16.06
N SER A 97 11.84 3.03 -15.94
CA SER A 97 12.35 3.87 -17.02
C SER A 97 13.11 5.08 -16.47
N LEU A 98 14.05 5.63 -17.24
CA LEU A 98 14.74 6.86 -16.87
C LEU A 98 13.83 8.07 -17.07
N VAL A 99 14.01 9.13 -16.29
CA VAL A 99 13.20 10.35 -16.36
C VAL A 99 13.14 10.91 -17.79
N ARG A 100 14.30 10.95 -18.50
CA ARG A 100 14.39 11.50 -19.86
C ARG A 100 13.67 10.70 -20.94
N ASP A 101 13.40 9.41 -20.65
CA ASP A 101 12.82 8.47 -21.61
C ASP A 101 11.34 8.19 -21.31
N THR A 102 10.84 8.61 -20.13
CA THR A 102 9.49 8.30 -19.66
C THR A 102 8.47 9.29 -20.24
N ASP A 103 7.43 8.76 -20.87
CA ASP A 103 6.29 9.56 -21.29
C ASP A 103 5.54 10.14 -20.08
N ILE A 104 5.14 11.41 -20.17
CA ILE A 104 4.38 12.10 -19.11
C ILE A 104 3.06 11.39 -18.78
N ALA A 105 2.48 10.65 -19.73
CA ALA A 105 1.29 9.84 -19.51
C ALA A 105 1.53 8.71 -18.50
N VAL A 106 2.75 8.13 -18.48
CA VAL A 106 3.16 7.11 -17.50
C VAL A 106 3.25 7.73 -16.12
N ASP A 107 3.89 8.91 -15.99
CA ASP A 107 3.98 9.64 -14.72
C ASP A 107 2.57 9.94 -14.16
N ARG A 108 1.67 10.47 -15.00
CA ARG A 108 0.28 10.75 -14.62
C ARG A 108 -0.45 9.48 -14.17
N ARG A 109 -0.32 8.36 -14.92
CA ARG A 109 -0.98 7.09 -14.58
C ARG A 109 -0.50 6.55 -13.24
N ILE A 110 0.79 6.68 -12.92
CA ILE A 110 1.34 6.24 -11.64
C ILE A 110 0.79 7.10 -10.50
N MET A 111 0.73 8.42 -10.69
CA MET A 111 0.14 9.32 -9.70
C MET A 111 -1.35 9.04 -9.51
N GLU A 112 -2.08 8.81 -10.60
CA GLU A 112 -3.52 8.52 -10.55
C GLU A 112 -3.82 7.28 -9.72
N VAL A 113 -3.14 6.16 -10.02
CA VAL A 113 -3.36 4.90 -9.30
C VAL A 113 -2.85 4.97 -7.85
N ASN A 114 -1.59 5.42 -7.66
CA ASN A 114 -0.91 5.27 -6.37
C ASN A 114 -1.30 6.34 -5.36
N TYR A 115 -1.57 7.56 -5.82
CA TYR A 115 -1.83 8.71 -4.95
C TYR A 115 -3.31 9.11 -5.00
N PHE A 116 -3.82 9.53 -6.16
CA PHE A 116 -5.20 10.04 -6.23
C PHE A 116 -6.23 8.96 -5.88
N GLY A 117 -6.03 7.70 -6.28
CA GLY A 117 -6.90 6.60 -5.89
C GLY A 117 -6.95 6.38 -4.38
N ALA A 118 -5.78 6.44 -3.70
CA ALA A 118 -5.73 6.33 -2.25
C ALA A 118 -6.38 7.53 -1.56
N VAL A 119 -6.15 8.76 -2.07
CA VAL A 119 -6.76 9.99 -1.54
C VAL A 119 -8.27 9.98 -1.72
N ALA A 120 -8.78 9.60 -2.90
CA ALA A 120 -10.21 9.54 -3.17
C ALA A 120 -10.93 8.54 -2.25
N LEU A 121 -10.37 7.33 -2.09
CA LEU A 121 -10.94 6.34 -1.16
C LEU A 121 -10.86 6.83 0.29
N THR A 122 -9.76 7.46 0.70
CA THR A 122 -9.63 8.05 2.03
C THR A 122 -10.73 9.08 2.29
N LYS A 123 -10.94 10.01 1.36
CA LYS A 123 -12.00 11.04 1.47
C LYS A 123 -13.42 10.46 1.52
N ALA A 124 -13.66 9.36 0.80
CA ALA A 124 -14.95 8.66 0.84
C ALA A 124 -15.18 7.96 2.20
N VAL A 125 -14.14 7.39 2.81
CA VAL A 125 -14.21 6.65 4.07
C VAL A 125 -14.17 7.56 5.30
N LEU A 126 -13.39 8.64 5.26
CA LEU A 126 -13.11 9.51 6.41
C LEU A 126 -14.38 9.98 7.17
N PRO A 127 -15.47 10.39 6.51
CA PRO A 127 -16.70 10.74 7.22
C PRO A 127 -17.29 9.61 8.07
N ALA A 128 -17.13 8.34 7.62
CA ALA A 128 -17.58 7.20 8.39
C ALA A 128 -16.69 6.98 9.62
N PHE A 129 -15.37 7.09 9.48
CA PHE A 129 -14.44 7.01 10.62
C PHE A 129 -14.74 8.09 11.68
N ILE A 130 -14.97 9.33 11.27
CA ILE A 130 -15.32 10.42 12.20
C ILE A 130 -16.63 10.12 12.91
N ARG A 131 -17.70 9.72 12.19
CA ARG A 131 -19.01 9.42 12.80
C ARG A 131 -18.97 8.26 13.80
N GLN A 132 -18.12 7.25 13.59
CA GLN A 132 -17.99 6.10 14.49
C GLN A 132 -16.97 6.32 15.63
N GLY A 133 -16.34 7.51 15.71
CA GLY A 133 -15.37 7.88 16.73
C GLY A 133 -13.96 7.34 16.49
N GLY A 134 -13.62 6.98 15.26
CA GLY A 134 -12.26 6.61 14.89
C GLY A 134 -12.18 5.53 13.82
N GLY A 135 -10.96 5.31 13.36
CA GLY A 135 -10.59 4.30 12.38
C GLY A 135 -9.10 4.39 12.05
N ARG A 136 -8.60 3.48 11.25
CA ARG A 136 -7.18 3.46 10.90
C ARG A 136 -6.94 3.35 9.39
N PHE A 137 -6.10 4.22 8.86
CA PHE A 137 -5.51 4.07 7.54
C PHE A 137 -4.12 3.42 7.67
N VAL A 138 -3.93 2.29 7.02
CA VAL A 138 -2.65 1.60 6.90
C VAL A 138 -2.17 1.81 5.46
N VAL A 139 -1.07 2.53 5.27
CA VAL A 139 -0.65 2.99 3.95
C VAL A 139 0.65 2.32 3.55
N VAL A 140 0.57 1.41 2.59
CA VAL A 140 1.76 0.72 2.05
C VAL A 140 2.45 1.65 1.05
N THR A 141 3.44 2.38 1.56
CA THR A 141 4.29 3.26 0.76
C THR A 141 5.45 2.47 0.15
N SER A 142 6.67 2.85 0.37
CA SER A 142 7.89 2.11 0.01
C SER A 142 9.10 2.83 0.60
N LEU A 143 10.22 2.13 0.79
CA LEU A 143 11.51 2.79 1.03
C LEU A 143 11.87 3.80 -0.06
N VAL A 144 11.46 3.61 -1.31
CA VAL A 144 11.75 4.56 -2.40
C VAL A 144 10.96 5.87 -2.29
N GLY A 145 9.92 5.93 -1.46
CA GLY A 145 9.30 7.19 -1.06
C GLY A 145 10.25 8.08 -0.26
N GLU A 146 11.13 7.48 0.52
CA GLU A 146 12.17 8.17 1.29
C GLU A 146 13.55 8.15 0.61
N LEU A 147 13.86 7.08 -0.12
CA LEU A 147 15.14 6.82 -0.80
C LEU A 147 14.92 6.66 -2.32
N PRO A 148 14.64 7.73 -3.06
CA PRO A 148 14.45 7.65 -4.51
C PRO A 148 15.64 6.98 -5.20
N THR A 149 15.35 6.05 -6.11
CA THR A 149 16.35 5.32 -6.88
C THR A 149 16.21 5.61 -8.38
N PRO A 150 17.28 5.43 -9.18
CA PRO A 150 17.17 5.52 -10.63
C PRO A 150 16.06 4.64 -11.20
N LYS A 151 15.49 5.01 -12.34
CA LYS A 151 14.42 4.34 -13.07
C LYS A 151 13.06 4.23 -12.35
N ARG A 152 12.84 4.97 -11.24
CA ARG A 152 11.62 4.92 -10.43
C ARG A 152 11.12 6.31 -10.02
N SER A 153 11.31 7.33 -10.87
CA SER A 153 11.01 8.72 -10.53
C SER A 153 9.56 8.96 -10.15
N ALA A 154 8.61 8.64 -11.03
CA ALA A 154 7.18 8.82 -10.75
C ALA A 154 6.70 7.91 -9.61
N TYR A 155 7.20 6.68 -9.56
CA TYR A 155 6.89 5.77 -8.45
C TYR A 155 7.37 6.34 -7.11
N SER A 156 8.61 6.83 -7.05
CA SER A 156 9.15 7.47 -5.84
C SER A 156 8.35 8.72 -5.47
N ALA A 157 8.01 9.55 -6.46
CA ALA A 157 7.21 10.75 -6.25
C ALA A 157 5.81 10.41 -5.68
N SER A 158 5.12 9.41 -6.26
CA SER A 158 3.80 8.99 -5.78
C SER A 158 3.85 8.45 -4.34
N LYS A 159 4.88 7.67 -4.00
CA LYS A 159 5.04 7.14 -2.64
C LYS A 159 5.45 8.23 -1.64
N HIS A 160 6.22 9.23 -2.07
CA HIS A 160 6.54 10.40 -1.23
C HIS A 160 5.31 11.30 -1.00
N ALA A 161 4.48 11.50 -2.03
CA ALA A 161 3.22 12.25 -1.90
C ALA A 161 2.27 11.63 -0.86
N LEU A 162 2.22 10.28 -0.78
CA LEU A 162 1.45 9.59 0.27
C LEU A 162 1.95 9.93 1.68
N HIS A 163 3.26 10.07 1.89
CA HIS A 163 3.80 10.48 3.20
C HIS A 163 3.25 11.85 3.60
N GLY A 164 3.39 12.86 2.72
CA GLY A 164 2.91 14.21 3.01
C GLY A 164 1.41 14.25 3.31
N PHE A 165 0.59 13.59 2.47
CA PHE A 165 -0.86 13.58 2.64
C PHE A 165 -1.29 12.88 3.94
N PHE A 166 -0.78 11.68 4.21
CA PHE A 166 -1.23 10.90 5.36
C PHE A 166 -0.64 11.37 6.70
N GLU A 167 0.51 12.03 6.68
CA GLU A 167 1.04 12.70 7.88
C GLU A 167 0.22 13.93 8.24
N ALA A 168 -0.21 14.72 7.24
CA ALA A 168 -1.15 15.83 7.47
C ALA A 168 -2.49 15.32 8.00
N LEU A 169 -3.09 14.32 7.34
CA LEU A 169 -4.36 13.70 7.77
C LEU A 169 -4.28 13.18 9.22
N ARG A 170 -3.17 12.55 9.61
CA ARG A 170 -2.97 12.06 10.97
C ARG A 170 -3.03 13.19 12.00
N ALA A 171 -2.44 14.34 11.67
CA ALA A 171 -2.45 15.50 12.55
C ALA A 171 -3.83 16.17 12.61
N GLU A 172 -4.49 16.33 11.44
CA GLU A 172 -5.80 16.96 11.30
C GLU A 172 -6.91 16.20 12.03
N GLU A 173 -6.88 14.86 11.97
CA GLU A 173 -7.99 14.01 12.43
C GLU A 173 -7.65 13.23 13.72
N PHE A 174 -6.59 13.62 14.41
CA PHE A 174 -6.15 12.95 15.64
C PHE A 174 -7.23 12.94 16.72
N ASP A 175 -7.87 14.07 16.95
CA ASP A 175 -8.90 14.23 17.97
C ASP A 175 -10.21 13.51 17.60
N ASN A 176 -10.44 13.26 16.30
CA ASN A 176 -11.54 12.45 15.79
C ASN A 176 -11.28 10.92 15.88
N GLY A 177 -10.21 10.51 16.55
CA GLY A 177 -9.87 9.10 16.72
C GLY A 177 -9.28 8.42 15.49
N VAL A 178 -9.01 9.16 14.40
CA VAL A 178 -8.40 8.61 13.19
C VAL A 178 -6.90 8.40 13.42
N ARG A 179 -6.41 7.25 13.01
CA ARG A 179 -4.99 6.88 13.12
C ARG A 179 -4.42 6.52 11.76
N VAL A 180 -3.13 6.75 11.58
CA VAL A 180 -2.41 6.40 10.33
C VAL A 180 -1.17 5.61 10.68
N THR A 181 -0.97 4.50 9.95
CA THR A 181 0.28 3.73 9.98
C THR A 181 0.90 3.73 8.59
N LEU A 182 2.05 4.40 8.43
CA LEU A 182 2.84 4.35 7.21
C LEU A 182 3.72 3.11 7.22
N VAL A 183 3.61 2.29 6.20
CA VAL A 183 4.42 1.07 6.03
C VAL A 183 5.39 1.30 4.89
N LEU A 184 6.69 1.14 5.16
CA LEU A 184 7.78 1.36 4.21
C LEU A 184 8.46 0.02 3.87
N PRO A 185 7.91 -0.77 2.93
CA PRO A 185 8.58 -1.97 2.48
C PRO A 185 9.84 -1.65 1.67
N GLY A 186 10.88 -2.46 1.86
CA GLY A 186 12.02 -2.55 0.97
C GLY A 186 11.74 -3.45 -0.24
N PHE A 187 12.69 -4.31 -0.58
CA PHE A 187 12.49 -5.33 -1.61
C PHE A 187 11.69 -6.50 -1.06
N ILE A 188 10.44 -6.65 -1.52
CA ILE A 188 9.55 -7.76 -1.17
C ILE A 188 9.29 -8.60 -2.42
N ARG A 189 9.47 -9.91 -2.36
CA ARG A 189 9.27 -10.83 -3.48
C ARG A 189 7.80 -10.86 -3.90
N THR A 190 7.47 -10.14 -4.98
CA THR A 190 6.13 -9.99 -5.56
C THR A 190 6.24 -9.76 -7.07
N GLN A 191 5.12 -9.79 -7.78
CA GLN A 191 5.06 -9.51 -9.22
C GLN A 191 5.12 -8.01 -9.58
N VAL A 192 5.40 -7.13 -8.62
CA VAL A 192 5.37 -5.67 -8.84
C VAL A 192 6.37 -5.20 -9.89
N SER A 193 7.53 -5.86 -10.02
CA SER A 193 8.51 -5.51 -11.05
C SER A 193 8.09 -6.00 -12.44
N VAL A 194 7.53 -7.21 -12.54
CA VAL A 194 7.01 -7.76 -13.80
C VAL A 194 5.92 -6.86 -14.39
N ASN A 195 5.05 -6.33 -13.52
CA ASN A 195 3.94 -5.44 -13.90
C ASN A 195 4.32 -3.96 -13.90
N ALA A 196 5.60 -3.61 -13.68
CA ALA A 196 6.04 -2.21 -13.69
C ALA A 196 5.94 -1.61 -15.09
N LEU A 197 5.56 -0.34 -15.17
CA LEU A 197 5.46 0.37 -16.45
C LEU A 197 6.85 0.75 -16.96
N THR A 198 7.08 0.54 -18.24
CA THR A 198 8.25 1.04 -18.97
C THR A 198 8.03 2.47 -19.46
N ALA A 199 8.92 3.00 -20.30
CA ALA A 199 8.88 4.38 -20.75
C ALA A 199 7.60 4.76 -21.50
N ASP A 200 7.03 3.83 -22.27
CA ASP A 200 5.83 3.97 -23.07
C ASP A 200 4.54 3.49 -22.39
N GLY A 201 4.65 3.01 -21.13
CA GLY A 201 3.52 2.49 -20.38
C GLY A 201 3.22 1.00 -20.59
N SER A 202 4.01 0.29 -21.38
CA SER A 202 3.94 -1.17 -21.46
C SER A 202 4.48 -1.82 -20.17
N ALA A 203 4.13 -3.10 -19.93
CA ALA A 203 4.66 -3.83 -18.77
C ALA A 203 6.12 -4.26 -19.02
N GLN A 204 6.97 -4.21 -17.99
CA GLN A 204 8.37 -4.66 -18.06
C GLN A 204 8.49 -6.15 -18.44
N GLY A 205 7.58 -7.00 -17.98
CA GLY A 205 7.52 -8.41 -18.32
C GLY A 205 8.59 -9.29 -17.66
N SER A 206 9.53 -8.71 -16.91
CA SER A 206 10.62 -9.44 -16.24
C SER A 206 10.74 -9.10 -14.75
N MET A 207 11.27 -10.06 -13.98
CA MET A 207 11.51 -9.89 -12.55
C MET A 207 12.87 -9.24 -12.32
N ASP A 208 12.92 -8.16 -11.51
CA ASP A 208 14.19 -7.59 -11.06
C ASP A 208 14.90 -8.56 -10.10
N GLU A 209 16.22 -8.68 -10.20
CA GLU A 209 17.03 -9.56 -9.34
C GLU A 209 16.87 -9.23 -7.85
N LEU A 210 16.90 -7.95 -7.47
CA LEU A 210 16.70 -7.51 -6.08
C LEU A 210 15.29 -7.82 -5.58
N GLN A 211 14.29 -7.81 -6.47
CA GLN A 211 12.92 -8.15 -6.12
C GLN A 211 12.75 -9.66 -5.93
N ALA A 212 13.38 -10.46 -6.79
CA ALA A 212 13.37 -11.92 -6.70
C ALA A 212 14.00 -12.43 -5.39
N ASN A 213 15.09 -11.79 -4.97
CA ASN A 213 15.81 -12.09 -3.73
C ASN A 213 15.27 -11.30 -2.51
N GLY A 214 14.17 -10.59 -2.67
CA GLY A 214 13.53 -9.80 -1.62
C GLY A 214 12.92 -10.64 -0.50
N MET A 215 12.50 -9.96 0.57
CA MET A 215 11.81 -10.57 1.71
C MET A 215 10.54 -11.27 1.24
N ASP A 216 10.19 -12.37 1.88
CA ASP A 216 8.92 -13.07 1.68
C ASP A 216 7.71 -12.18 2.02
N SER A 217 6.66 -12.20 1.18
CA SER A 217 5.47 -11.36 1.37
C SER A 217 4.69 -11.71 2.64
N GLY A 218 4.68 -12.98 3.06
CA GLY A 218 4.05 -13.40 4.32
C GLY A 218 4.79 -12.86 5.54
N LEU A 219 6.14 -12.83 5.51
CA LEU A 219 6.93 -12.19 6.57
C LEU A 219 6.68 -10.68 6.62
N CYS A 220 6.58 -10.05 5.45
CA CYS A 220 6.23 -8.62 5.35
C CYS A 220 4.85 -8.35 5.98
N ALA A 221 3.84 -9.16 5.63
CA ALA A 221 2.48 -9.04 6.14
C ALA A 221 2.43 -9.21 7.67
N ARG A 222 3.10 -10.22 8.23
CA ARG A 222 3.19 -10.39 9.69
C ARG A 222 3.73 -9.15 10.39
N ARG A 223 4.87 -8.63 9.92
CA ARG A 223 5.49 -7.41 10.50
C ARG A 223 4.59 -6.18 10.39
N LEU A 224 3.86 -6.05 9.26
CA LEU A 224 2.88 -4.99 9.05
C LEU A 224 1.76 -5.08 10.09
N VAL A 225 1.10 -6.25 10.19
CA VAL A 225 -0.03 -6.46 11.10
C VAL A 225 0.40 -6.28 12.55
N GLU A 226 1.56 -6.80 12.96
CA GLU A 226 2.12 -6.56 14.30
C GLU A 226 2.36 -5.06 14.59
N ALA A 227 2.85 -4.30 13.61
CA ALA A 227 3.05 -2.86 13.79
C ALA A 227 1.72 -2.12 13.98
N VAL A 228 0.69 -2.51 13.22
CA VAL A 228 -0.68 -1.99 13.36
C VAL A 228 -1.25 -2.30 14.73
N GLN A 229 -1.14 -3.55 15.20
CA GLN A 229 -1.61 -3.96 16.53
C GLN A 229 -0.91 -3.20 17.67
N ARG A 230 0.37 -2.86 17.49
CA ARG A 230 1.16 -2.05 18.44
C ARG A 230 0.89 -0.55 18.32
N GLY A 231 0.00 -0.11 17.42
CA GLY A 231 -0.33 1.30 17.22
C GLY A 231 0.82 2.13 16.68
N ARG A 232 1.72 1.55 15.89
CA ARG A 232 2.87 2.28 15.33
C ARG A 232 2.40 3.25 14.24
N ASP A 233 2.92 4.47 14.27
CA ASP A 233 2.65 5.50 13.25
C ASP A 233 3.44 5.23 11.97
N GLN A 234 4.61 4.59 12.10
CA GLN A 234 5.45 4.22 10.97
C GLN A 234 6.19 2.91 11.26
N VAL A 235 6.35 2.09 10.22
CA VAL A 235 7.16 0.87 10.27
C VAL A 235 7.98 0.70 9.00
N ILE A 236 9.27 0.43 9.16
CA ILE A 236 10.18 0.08 8.06
C ILE A 236 10.30 -1.44 8.04
N ILE A 237 9.91 -2.04 6.91
CA ILE A 237 9.97 -3.49 6.69
C ILE A 237 10.95 -3.76 5.56
N ALA A 238 12.22 -3.78 5.88
CA ALA A 238 13.31 -3.85 4.91
C ALA A 238 14.44 -4.75 5.40
N GLY A 239 15.31 -5.11 4.51
CA GLY A 239 16.60 -5.74 4.79
C GLY A 239 17.68 -4.67 5.04
N ARG A 240 18.90 -4.95 4.53
CA ARG A 240 20.05 -4.04 4.69
C ARG A 240 19.86 -2.69 4.00
N GLU A 241 19.01 -2.62 2.97
CA GLU A 241 18.68 -1.40 2.22
C GLU A 241 18.03 -0.31 3.10
N GLY A 242 17.39 -0.70 4.20
CA GLY A 242 16.84 0.23 5.19
C GLY A 242 17.89 1.13 5.85
N ALA A 243 19.16 0.70 5.91
CA ALA A 243 20.27 1.52 6.40
C ALA A 243 20.49 2.80 5.57
N GLY A 244 20.03 2.80 4.31
CA GLY A 244 20.06 3.98 3.44
C GLY A 244 19.34 5.20 4.02
N LEU A 245 18.30 5.00 4.83
CA LEU A 245 17.57 6.09 5.51
C LEU A 245 18.49 6.87 6.46
N TYR A 246 19.26 6.15 7.26
CA TYR A 246 20.24 6.76 8.17
C TYR A 246 21.35 7.44 7.38
N LEU A 247 21.86 6.81 6.31
CA LEU A 247 22.87 7.39 5.45
C LEU A 247 22.38 8.70 4.82
N LYS A 248 21.15 8.75 4.28
CA LYS A 248 20.55 9.96 3.71
C LYS A 248 20.42 11.07 4.74
N ARG A 249 20.02 10.76 5.97
CA ARG A 249 19.79 11.73 7.03
C ARG A 249 21.11 12.31 7.58
N TRP A 250 22.10 11.45 7.83
CA TRP A 250 23.31 11.85 8.53
C TRP A 250 24.48 12.21 7.61
N SER A 251 24.51 11.67 6.39
CA SER A 251 25.55 11.96 5.38
C SER A 251 24.96 12.11 3.97
N PRO A 252 24.24 13.21 3.68
CA PRO A 252 23.59 13.41 2.36
C PRO A 252 24.59 13.40 1.19
N ALA A 253 25.83 13.85 1.42
CA ALA A 253 26.87 13.85 0.39
C ALA A 253 27.30 12.43 0.01
N LEU A 254 27.49 11.55 0.99
CA LEU A 254 27.82 10.14 0.77
C LEU A 254 26.63 9.40 0.14
N TYR A 255 25.41 9.65 0.63
CA TYR A 255 24.20 9.11 0.03
C TYR A 255 24.10 9.41 -1.46
N ARG A 256 24.34 10.68 -1.88
CA ARG A 256 24.31 11.07 -3.30
C ARG A 256 25.34 10.33 -4.16
N ARG A 257 26.49 9.94 -3.59
CA ARG A 257 27.50 9.13 -4.30
C ARG A 257 27.07 7.67 -4.44
N VAL A 258 26.48 7.11 -3.38
CA VAL A 258 26.05 5.71 -3.33
C VAL A 258 24.84 5.48 -4.22
N ILE A 259 23.80 6.32 -4.11
CA ILE A 259 22.52 6.10 -4.82
C ILE A 259 22.67 6.09 -6.34
N ARG A 260 23.64 6.85 -6.90
CA ARG A 260 23.92 6.86 -8.33
C ARG A 260 24.45 5.52 -8.86
N LYS A 261 25.01 4.69 -7.98
CA LYS A 261 25.59 3.37 -8.33
C LYS A 261 24.65 2.22 -8.03
N VAL A 262 23.52 2.49 -7.39
CA VAL A 262 22.53 1.44 -7.07
C VAL A 262 21.88 0.94 -8.36
N LYS A 263 22.12 -0.33 -8.69
CA LYS A 263 21.41 -1.04 -9.74
C LYS A 263 20.10 -1.56 -9.17
N VAL A 264 18.97 -1.20 -9.76
CA VAL A 264 17.62 -1.58 -9.31
C VAL A 264 16.91 -2.54 -10.28
N THR A 265 17.60 -2.82 -11.37
CA THR A 265 17.19 -3.80 -12.42
C THR A 265 18.40 -4.60 -12.80
#